data_0a44b4a480734f903c8b7f8d83f90c3f
#
_entry.id   0a44b4a480734f903c8b7f8d83f90c3f
#
_cell.length_a   1.000
_cell.length_b   1.000
_cell.length_c   1.000
_cell.angle_alpha   90.00
_cell.angle_beta   90.00
_cell.angle_gamma   90.00
#
_symmetry.space_group_name_H-M   'P 1'
#
loop_
_entity.id
_entity.type
_entity.pdbx_description
1 polymer ?
#
loop_
_entity_poly.entity_id
_entity_poly.type
_entity_poly.pdbx_seq_one_letter_code
_entity_poly.pdbx_strand_id
1 'polypeptide(L)'
;MLLRMDEYPYHQFTETFAGVHGSDPMWNDGHYVCGADQAGTVGFTSNVRLYANNDVLDGFVCLRHGGRQYNIRVSRRLRSDMDHLGAGPLRIEIAEPLETVRLVLEPGDHGFAMDVLAHTTGVPYMGPIEVKRLDGRLLSERATYEISGELEGWVEVGGERVTLERSTAAMFRNHSWGNQPGRSGPRLYGVPTPSRRVPGVRHWVLFHMPDHNGFFFEDPNGRAASGKGAILTADGVVPVVRAEQDVVFHEGGRRVQSGTFRLTDVDGVVRDYSFTDLGWVYCQGGGYFGGFDDGLGQGVYRGEYHQEGEVWDVTHPTLIRDVATGREFEFAHDWAENFTLVRSGEATGLAHYECVVIREPGN
;
A
#
# COMPACT_ATOMS: atom_id res chain seq x y z
N MET A 1 27.46 9.02 10.17
CA MET A 1 27.19 7.55 10.25
C MET A 1 27.35 7.02 8.82
N LEU A 2 28.04 5.89 8.64
CA LEU A 2 28.13 5.21 7.34
C LEU A 2 27.10 4.09 7.28
N LEU A 3 26.43 3.94 6.14
CA LEU A 3 25.54 2.82 5.81
C LEU A 3 26.22 1.93 4.77
N ARG A 4 25.67 0.71 4.57
CA ARG A 4 26.20 -0.21 3.53
C ARG A 4 26.10 0.40 2.12
N MET A 5 25.11 1.26 1.88
CA MET A 5 24.96 1.97 0.61
C MET A 5 26.08 2.96 0.33
N ASP A 6 26.76 3.49 1.37
CA ASP A 6 27.88 4.41 1.19
C ASP A 6 29.12 3.75 0.56
N GLU A 7 29.17 2.40 0.48
CA GLU A 7 30.20 1.67 -0.28
C GLU A 7 30.03 1.83 -1.81
N TYR A 8 28.81 2.14 -2.29
CA TYR A 8 28.55 2.29 -3.71
C TYR A 8 28.78 3.73 -4.18
N PRO A 9 29.34 3.96 -5.38
CA PRO A 9 29.68 5.30 -5.87
C PRO A 9 28.47 6.05 -6.45
N TYR A 10 27.35 6.09 -5.73
CA TYR A 10 26.07 6.69 -6.17
C TYR A 10 25.74 8.01 -5.47
N HIS A 11 26.62 8.53 -4.66
CA HIS A 11 26.39 9.80 -3.96
C HIS A 11 26.25 10.96 -4.95
N GLN A 12 25.18 11.75 -4.74
CA GLN A 12 24.91 12.98 -5.49
C GLN A 12 25.20 14.22 -4.64
N PHE A 13 25.45 14.04 -3.33
CA PHE A 13 25.75 15.07 -2.34
C PHE A 13 26.96 14.64 -1.52
N THR A 14 27.53 15.58 -0.76
CA THR A 14 28.71 15.33 0.09
C THR A 14 28.38 14.63 1.42
N GLU A 15 27.11 14.29 1.66
CA GLU A 15 26.64 13.60 2.84
C GLU A 15 26.50 12.10 2.58
N THR A 16 26.51 11.32 3.66
CA THR A 16 26.25 9.89 3.61
C THR A 16 24.74 9.62 3.39
N PHE A 17 24.37 8.42 2.97
CA PHE A 17 22.96 8.00 2.84
C PHE A 17 22.18 7.99 4.18
N ALA A 18 22.85 8.11 5.31
CA ALA A 18 22.20 8.32 6.60
C ALA A 18 21.61 9.75 6.77
N GLY A 19 22.01 10.69 5.94
CA GLY A 19 21.51 12.06 5.91
C GLY A 19 20.24 12.20 5.08
N VAL A 20 19.43 13.22 5.40
CA VAL A 20 18.25 13.59 4.62
C VAL A 20 18.44 15.01 4.12
N HIS A 21 18.18 15.23 2.84
CA HIS A 21 18.23 16.57 2.27
C HIS A 21 16.98 17.38 2.66
N GLY A 22 17.01 17.97 3.81
CA GLY A 22 15.93 18.81 4.32
C GLY A 22 15.53 18.44 5.74
N SER A 23 14.73 19.28 6.36
CA SER A 23 14.32 19.18 7.77
C SER A 23 12.82 18.87 7.96
N ASP A 24 12.10 18.54 6.89
CA ASP A 24 10.66 18.26 7.00
C ASP A 24 10.46 16.92 7.73
N PRO A 25 9.77 16.90 8.88
CA PRO A 25 9.49 15.67 9.62
C PRO A 25 8.56 14.69 8.87
N MET A 26 7.92 15.15 7.78
CA MET A 26 7.11 14.30 6.92
C MET A 26 7.91 13.62 5.81
N TRP A 27 9.22 13.89 5.70
CA TRP A 27 10.07 13.15 4.79
C TRP A 27 10.12 11.68 5.21
N ASN A 28 9.78 10.81 4.29
CA ASN A 28 9.76 9.39 4.52
C ASN A 28 10.16 8.62 3.27
N ASP A 29 10.65 7.43 3.47
CA ASP A 29 11.08 6.50 2.45
C ASP A 29 10.65 5.08 2.84
N GLY A 30 10.03 4.33 1.94
CA GLY A 30 9.63 2.98 2.31
C GLY A 30 8.90 2.19 1.25
N HIS A 31 8.84 0.90 1.55
CA HIS A 31 8.18 -0.12 0.75
C HIS A 31 6.77 -0.41 1.26
N TYR A 32 5.84 -0.50 0.33
CA TYR A 32 4.52 -1.06 0.53
C TYR A 32 4.43 -2.36 -0.28
N VAL A 33 4.04 -3.44 0.37
CA VAL A 33 3.88 -4.76 -0.26
C VAL A 33 2.52 -5.30 0.13
N CYS A 34 1.72 -5.67 -0.85
CA CYS A 34 0.45 -6.33 -0.64
C CYS A 34 0.28 -7.51 -1.60
N GLY A 35 -0.62 -8.40 -1.29
CA GLY A 35 -0.87 -9.57 -2.11
C GLY A 35 -2.09 -10.35 -1.69
N ALA A 36 -2.54 -11.23 -2.58
CA ALA A 36 -3.66 -12.13 -2.35
C ALA A 36 -3.55 -13.39 -3.20
N ASP A 37 -4.29 -14.43 -2.84
CA ASP A 37 -4.51 -15.61 -3.66
C ASP A 37 -5.83 -15.52 -4.44
N GLN A 38 -5.90 -16.21 -5.58
CA GLN A 38 -7.08 -16.23 -6.47
C GLN A 38 -8.32 -16.84 -5.82
N ALA A 39 -8.16 -17.65 -4.78
CA ALA A 39 -9.28 -18.22 -4.03
C ALA A 39 -9.88 -17.24 -3.02
N GLY A 40 -9.20 -16.08 -2.75
CA GLY A 40 -9.61 -15.14 -1.73
C GLY A 40 -9.46 -15.66 -0.30
N THR A 41 -8.62 -16.69 -0.10
CA THR A 41 -8.36 -17.27 1.22
C THR A 41 -7.56 -16.32 2.08
N VAL A 42 -6.59 -15.64 1.44
CA VAL A 42 -5.67 -14.70 2.05
C VAL A 42 -5.61 -13.40 1.25
N GLY A 43 -5.61 -12.28 1.95
CA GLY A 43 -5.23 -10.98 1.40
C GLY A 43 -4.47 -10.20 2.47
N PHE A 44 -3.40 -9.52 2.12
CA PHE A 44 -2.63 -8.75 3.09
C PHE A 44 -2.10 -7.44 2.52
N THR A 45 -1.89 -6.49 3.42
CA THR A 45 -1.13 -5.26 3.16
C THR A 45 -0.04 -5.10 4.20
N SER A 46 1.11 -4.61 3.79
CA SER A 46 2.24 -4.35 4.67
C SER A 46 3.00 -3.10 4.26
N ASN A 47 3.74 -2.55 5.20
CA ASN A 47 4.63 -1.43 4.93
C ASN A 47 5.81 -1.49 5.91
N VAL A 48 6.99 -1.11 5.44
CA VAL A 48 8.11 -0.71 6.30
C VAL A 48 8.61 0.64 5.78
N ARG A 49 8.65 1.64 6.64
CA ARG A 49 8.88 3.03 6.26
C ARG A 49 9.77 3.76 7.25
N LEU A 50 10.75 4.46 6.72
CA LEU A 50 11.72 5.25 7.44
C LEU A 50 11.26 6.72 7.47
N TYR A 51 11.23 7.31 8.65
CA TYR A 51 11.00 8.73 8.90
C TYR A 51 12.30 9.32 9.44
N ALA A 52 13.25 9.57 8.55
CA ALA A 52 14.64 9.82 8.91
C ALA A 52 14.82 11.09 9.77
N ASN A 53 14.02 12.14 9.53
CA ASN A 53 14.07 13.36 10.34
C ASN A 53 13.46 13.20 11.75
N ASN A 54 12.61 12.17 11.95
CA ASN A 54 12.02 11.84 13.24
C ASN A 54 12.82 10.77 13.99
N ASP A 55 13.84 10.18 13.34
CA ASP A 55 14.62 9.04 13.84
C ASP A 55 13.75 7.80 14.15
N VAL A 56 12.72 7.55 13.29
CA VAL A 56 11.71 6.51 13.46
C VAL A 56 11.65 5.61 12.23
N LEU A 57 11.54 4.31 12.47
CA LEU A 57 11.11 3.33 11.48
C LEU A 57 9.81 2.71 11.99
N ASP A 58 8.77 2.77 11.16
CA ASP A 58 7.49 2.10 11.39
C ASP A 58 7.28 0.99 10.37
N GLY A 59 6.55 -0.04 10.79
CA GLY A 59 6.09 -1.10 9.92
C GLY A 59 4.77 -1.71 10.39
N PHE A 60 4.08 -2.39 9.48
CA PHE A 60 2.87 -3.12 9.80
C PHE A 60 2.64 -4.28 8.85
N VAL A 61 1.81 -5.21 9.31
CA VAL A 61 1.10 -6.18 8.48
C VAL A 61 -0.36 -6.19 8.90
N CYS A 62 -1.26 -6.05 7.92
CA CYS A 62 -2.68 -6.29 8.07
C CYS A 62 -3.02 -7.48 7.18
N LEU A 63 -3.43 -8.59 7.77
CA LEU A 63 -3.73 -9.84 7.10
C LEU A 63 -5.21 -10.17 7.23
N ARG A 64 -5.91 -10.38 6.11
CA ARG A 64 -7.27 -10.91 6.07
C ARG A 64 -7.24 -12.42 5.85
N HIS A 65 -7.94 -13.14 6.73
CA HIS A 65 -8.21 -14.58 6.61
C HIS A 65 -9.52 -14.93 7.32
N GLY A 66 -10.37 -15.76 6.70
CA GLY A 66 -11.59 -16.26 7.32
C GLY A 66 -12.58 -15.18 7.81
N GLY A 67 -12.70 -14.03 7.11
CA GLY A 67 -13.58 -12.91 7.51
C GLY A 67 -13.01 -12.06 8.67
N ARG A 68 -11.79 -12.32 9.08
CA ARG A 68 -11.06 -11.55 10.09
C ARG A 68 -9.87 -10.83 9.48
N GLN A 69 -9.53 -9.69 10.07
CA GLN A 69 -8.31 -8.97 9.81
C GLN A 69 -7.43 -9.00 11.06
N TYR A 70 -6.22 -9.49 10.91
CA TYR A 70 -5.19 -9.57 11.94
C TYR A 70 -4.22 -8.43 11.69
N ASN A 71 -3.99 -7.58 12.70
CA ASN A 71 -3.16 -6.41 12.59
C ASN A 71 -1.95 -6.51 13.51
N ILE A 72 -0.79 -6.13 13.02
CA ILE A 72 0.39 -5.82 13.82
C ILE A 72 1.00 -4.52 13.33
N ARG A 73 1.36 -3.66 14.26
CA ARG A 73 2.11 -2.43 14.03
C ARG A 73 3.37 -2.48 14.88
N VAL A 74 4.48 -2.12 14.29
CA VAL A 74 5.78 -2.06 14.96
C VAL A 74 6.41 -0.70 14.71
N SER A 75 7.15 -0.21 15.71
CA SER A 75 7.90 1.03 15.63
C SER A 75 9.22 0.89 16.36
N ARG A 76 10.28 1.50 15.84
CA ARG A 76 11.56 1.56 16.55
C ARG A 76 12.33 2.84 16.23
N ARG A 77 13.32 3.14 17.05
CA ARG A 77 14.32 4.14 16.70
C ARG A 77 15.10 3.71 15.46
N LEU A 78 15.12 4.56 14.42
CA LEU A 78 15.73 4.25 13.14
C LEU A 78 17.25 4.11 13.24
N ARG A 79 17.93 5.07 13.88
CA ARG A 79 19.40 5.11 13.94
C ARG A 79 20.04 4.09 14.87
N SER A 80 19.25 3.25 15.53
CA SER A 80 19.77 2.06 16.21
C SER A 80 20.36 1.06 15.20
N ASP A 81 19.71 0.91 14.02
CA ASP A 81 20.18 0.08 12.91
C ASP A 81 19.48 0.53 11.61
N MET A 82 20.12 1.38 10.81
CA MET A 82 19.56 1.90 9.56
C MET A 82 19.65 0.92 8.38
N ASP A 83 20.49 -0.08 8.46
CA ASP A 83 20.65 -1.11 7.41
C ASP A 83 19.57 -2.20 7.51
N HIS A 84 18.84 -2.26 8.63
CA HIS A 84 17.77 -3.23 8.83
C HIS A 84 16.40 -2.62 8.51
N LEU A 85 15.75 -3.12 7.46
CA LEU A 85 14.42 -2.70 7.05
C LEU A 85 13.34 -3.47 7.81
N GLY A 86 13.22 -3.22 9.12
CA GLY A 86 12.24 -3.88 9.96
C GLY A 86 12.32 -3.47 11.43
N ALA A 87 11.36 -3.96 12.21
CA ALA A 87 11.31 -3.80 13.67
C ALA A 87 10.66 -5.04 14.30
N GLY A 88 11.25 -5.56 15.38
CA GLY A 88 10.77 -6.76 16.05
C GLY A 88 10.59 -7.95 15.11
N PRO A 89 9.37 -8.55 15.05
CA PRO A 89 9.14 -9.71 14.21
C PRO A 89 9.00 -9.40 12.70
N LEU A 90 8.81 -8.13 12.32
CA LEU A 90 8.58 -7.72 10.94
C LEU A 90 9.85 -7.25 10.26
N ARG A 91 10.11 -7.75 9.05
CA ARG A 91 11.16 -7.24 8.18
C ARG A 91 10.85 -7.41 6.70
N ILE A 92 11.44 -6.53 5.90
CA ILE A 92 11.53 -6.65 4.45
C ILE A 92 13.01 -6.86 4.07
N GLU A 93 13.27 -7.85 3.23
CA GLU A 93 14.59 -8.15 2.68
C GLU A 93 14.55 -7.92 1.16
N ILE A 94 15.46 -7.11 0.64
CA ILE A 94 15.65 -6.93 -0.80
C ILE A 94 16.55 -8.08 -1.27
N ALA A 95 15.94 -9.18 -1.71
CA ALA A 95 16.65 -10.36 -2.14
C ALA A 95 17.35 -10.13 -3.48
N GLU A 96 16.64 -9.49 -4.44
CA GLU A 96 17.19 -9.04 -5.71
C GLU A 96 16.56 -7.67 -6.05
N PRO A 97 17.36 -6.59 -6.18
CA PRO A 97 16.84 -5.25 -6.43
C PRO A 97 15.92 -5.17 -7.65
N LEU A 98 14.73 -4.58 -7.49
CA LEU A 98 13.65 -4.46 -8.45
C LEU A 98 12.98 -5.79 -8.86
N GLU A 99 13.57 -6.93 -8.56
CA GLU A 99 13.11 -8.26 -8.96
C GLU A 99 12.41 -9.00 -7.82
N THR A 100 13.08 -9.20 -6.68
CA THR A 100 12.54 -10.04 -5.60
C THR A 100 12.67 -9.39 -4.24
N VAL A 101 11.56 -9.30 -3.54
CA VAL A 101 11.47 -8.83 -2.15
C VAL A 101 10.88 -9.94 -1.30
N ARG A 102 11.49 -10.20 -0.14
CA ARG A 102 10.95 -11.10 0.87
C ARG A 102 10.34 -10.30 2.01
N LEU A 103 9.12 -10.63 2.38
CA LEU A 103 8.43 -10.10 3.55
C LEU A 103 8.30 -11.20 4.59
N VAL A 104 8.81 -10.95 5.78
CA VAL A 104 8.76 -11.90 6.90
C VAL A 104 8.09 -11.25 8.10
N LEU A 105 7.13 -11.97 8.65
CA LEU A 105 6.60 -11.75 9.99
C LEU A 105 6.82 -13.01 10.80
N GLU A 106 7.75 -12.96 11.75
CA GLU A 106 8.04 -14.09 12.64
C GLU A 106 6.85 -14.41 13.55
N PRO A 107 6.66 -15.67 13.97
CA PRO A 107 5.62 -16.03 14.93
C PRO A 107 5.74 -15.26 16.25
N GLY A 108 4.59 -14.94 16.85
CA GLY A 108 4.53 -14.23 18.13
C GLY A 108 3.11 -14.15 18.68
N ASP A 109 2.93 -13.38 19.75
CA ASP A 109 1.64 -13.22 20.46
C ASP A 109 0.57 -12.53 19.61
N HIS A 110 0.92 -11.97 18.47
CA HIS A 110 -0.01 -11.36 17.52
C HIS A 110 -0.83 -12.37 16.70
N GLY A 111 -0.57 -13.68 16.86
CA GLY A 111 -1.46 -14.76 16.43
C GLY A 111 -1.37 -15.16 14.95
N PHE A 112 -0.44 -14.59 14.18
CA PHE A 112 -0.19 -14.96 12.79
C PHE A 112 1.28 -14.78 12.42
N ALA A 113 1.71 -15.42 11.35
CA ALA A 113 3.08 -15.34 10.83
C ALA A 113 3.05 -15.45 9.30
N MET A 114 4.09 -14.99 8.65
CA MET A 114 4.23 -15.14 7.20
C MET A 114 5.68 -15.09 6.76
N ASP A 115 5.95 -15.77 5.66
CA ASP A 115 7.21 -15.71 4.93
C ASP A 115 6.90 -15.85 3.45
N VAL A 116 6.97 -14.72 2.73
CA VAL A 116 6.58 -14.66 1.34
C VAL A 116 7.64 -13.97 0.49
N LEU A 117 7.79 -14.46 -0.73
CA LEU A 117 8.63 -13.90 -1.78
C LEU A 117 7.74 -13.26 -2.85
N ALA A 118 7.97 -11.99 -3.08
CA ALA A 118 7.29 -11.18 -4.08
C ALA A 118 8.19 -11.03 -5.31
N HIS A 119 7.82 -11.69 -6.42
CA HIS A 119 8.58 -11.73 -7.65
C HIS A 119 8.00 -10.76 -8.68
N THR A 120 8.80 -9.83 -9.16
CA THR A 120 8.41 -8.91 -10.23
C THR A 120 8.22 -9.68 -11.53
N THR A 121 7.11 -9.39 -12.23
CA THR A 121 6.91 -9.79 -13.62
C THR A 121 6.73 -8.53 -14.46
N GLY A 122 7.32 -8.48 -15.65
CA GLY A 122 7.38 -7.25 -16.44
C GLY A 122 8.37 -6.22 -15.89
N VAL A 123 8.14 -4.96 -16.17
CA VAL A 123 9.03 -3.85 -15.77
C VAL A 123 8.38 -2.97 -14.70
N PRO A 124 9.18 -2.36 -13.80
CA PRO A 124 8.67 -1.35 -12.88
C PRO A 124 8.12 -0.12 -13.61
N TYR A 125 7.02 0.43 -13.14
CA TYR A 125 6.47 1.69 -13.64
C TYR A 125 6.87 2.85 -12.72
N MET A 126 7.77 3.71 -13.19
CA MET A 126 8.11 4.96 -12.50
C MET A 126 7.14 6.04 -12.93
N GLY A 127 6.29 6.50 -12.01
CA GLY A 127 5.42 7.64 -12.23
C GLY A 127 6.17 8.97 -12.25
N PRO A 128 5.50 10.05 -12.71
CA PRO A 128 6.07 11.39 -12.58
C PRO A 128 6.23 11.77 -11.10
N ILE A 129 7.23 12.58 -10.78
CA ILE A 129 7.35 13.15 -9.44
C ILE A 129 6.12 14.02 -9.16
N GLU A 130 5.39 13.69 -8.11
CA GLU A 130 4.23 14.45 -7.68
C GLU A 130 4.66 15.65 -6.85
N VAL A 131 4.40 16.87 -7.33
CA VAL A 131 4.65 18.10 -6.59
C VAL A 131 3.33 18.84 -6.37
N LYS A 132 2.92 19.01 -5.12
CA LYS A 132 1.71 19.76 -4.77
C LYS A 132 2.08 21.04 -4.03
N ARG A 133 1.64 22.16 -4.58
CA ARG A 133 1.80 23.47 -3.97
C ARG A 133 0.45 24.15 -3.74
N LEU A 134 0.36 24.93 -2.68
CA LEU A 134 -0.77 25.80 -2.38
C LEU A 134 -0.23 27.15 -1.91
N ASP A 135 -0.60 28.21 -2.59
CA ASP A 135 -0.16 29.60 -2.28
C ASP A 135 1.38 29.69 -2.10
N GLY A 136 2.13 29.04 -3.01
CA GLY A 136 3.58 28.96 -2.97
C GLY A 136 4.17 27.97 -1.96
N ARG A 137 3.39 27.46 -1.03
CA ARG A 137 3.85 26.46 -0.04
C ARG A 137 3.94 25.08 -0.67
N LEU A 138 5.04 24.38 -0.45
CA LEU A 138 5.18 22.97 -0.82
C LEU A 138 4.38 22.12 0.18
N LEU A 139 3.34 21.45 -0.31
CA LEU A 139 2.49 20.58 0.52
C LEU A 139 2.94 19.12 0.47
N SER A 140 3.33 18.65 -0.71
CA SER A 140 3.92 17.33 -0.90
C SER A 140 4.84 17.33 -2.10
N GLU A 141 5.87 16.52 -2.03
CA GLU A 141 6.77 16.18 -3.12
C GLU A 141 7.14 14.71 -2.96
N ARG A 142 6.77 13.90 -3.93
CA ARG A 142 6.92 12.44 -3.82
C ARG A 142 7.28 11.82 -5.15
N ALA A 143 8.27 10.93 -5.11
CA ALA A 143 8.52 9.96 -6.16
C ALA A 143 7.96 8.59 -5.75
N THR A 144 7.51 7.79 -6.72
CA THR A 144 7.07 6.42 -6.51
C THR A 144 7.23 5.60 -7.77
N TYR A 145 7.57 4.32 -7.61
CA TYR A 145 7.41 3.34 -8.65
C TYR A 145 6.49 2.21 -8.20
N GLU A 146 5.78 1.63 -9.16
CA GLU A 146 4.81 0.58 -8.97
C GLU A 146 5.29 -0.72 -9.62
N ILE A 147 5.06 -1.85 -8.96
CA ILE A 147 5.42 -3.18 -9.44
C ILE A 147 4.29 -4.15 -9.15
N SER A 148 4.00 -5.01 -10.10
CA SER A 148 3.12 -6.18 -9.93
C SER A 148 3.85 -7.45 -10.32
N GLY A 149 3.36 -8.58 -9.83
CA GLY A 149 3.93 -9.87 -10.18
C GLY A 149 3.38 -11.01 -9.34
N GLU A 150 4.16 -12.06 -9.23
CA GLU A 150 3.80 -13.31 -8.59
C GLU A 150 4.19 -13.32 -7.11
N LEU A 151 3.49 -14.12 -6.34
CA LEU A 151 3.72 -14.29 -4.91
C LEU A 151 3.84 -15.77 -4.57
N GLU A 152 4.86 -16.14 -3.79
CA GLU A 152 4.98 -17.48 -3.22
C GLU A 152 5.40 -17.45 -1.76
N GLY A 153 5.20 -18.56 -1.07
CA GLY A 153 5.54 -18.73 0.33
C GLY A 153 4.38 -19.23 1.17
N TRP A 154 4.24 -18.70 2.37
CA TRP A 154 3.19 -19.15 3.28
C TRP A 154 2.73 -18.04 4.22
N VAL A 155 1.48 -18.19 4.67
CA VAL A 155 0.87 -17.44 5.76
C VAL A 155 0.32 -18.43 6.76
N GLU A 156 0.48 -18.18 8.06
CA GLU A 156 -0.03 -19.03 9.14
C GLU A 156 -0.90 -18.19 10.09
N VAL A 157 -2.10 -18.65 10.37
CA VAL A 157 -3.03 -18.01 11.28
C VAL A 157 -3.61 -19.06 12.22
N GLY A 158 -3.45 -18.87 13.54
CA GLY A 158 -3.99 -19.79 14.54
C GLY A 158 -3.49 -21.25 14.39
N GLY A 159 -2.32 -21.46 13.81
CA GLY A 159 -1.73 -22.78 13.54
C GLY A 159 -2.16 -23.39 12.19
N GLU A 160 -3.03 -22.76 11.44
CA GLU A 160 -3.39 -23.15 10.08
C GLU A 160 -2.45 -22.44 9.08
N ARG A 161 -1.77 -23.21 8.25
CA ARG A 161 -0.85 -22.69 7.23
C ARG A 161 -1.47 -22.76 5.84
N VAL A 162 -1.52 -21.61 5.19
CA VAL A 162 -1.91 -21.43 3.79
C VAL A 162 -0.66 -21.26 2.95
N THR A 163 -0.45 -22.15 1.99
CA THR A 163 0.64 -22.04 1.02
C THR A 163 0.19 -21.14 -0.13
N LEU A 164 1.04 -20.22 -0.52
CA LEU A 164 0.86 -19.35 -1.67
C LEU A 164 1.76 -19.83 -2.81
N GLU A 165 1.20 -19.98 -3.98
CA GLU A 165 1.91 -20.46 -5.18
C GLU A 165 1.93 -19.38 -6.25
N ARG A 166 3.03 -19.22 -6.95
CA ARG A 166 3.23 -18.22 -8.01
C ARG A 166 2.14 -18.24 -9.10
N SER A 167 1.62 -19.43 -9.39
CA SER A 167 0.57 -19.63 -10.39
C SER A 167 -0.82 -19.12 -9.99
N THR A 168 -1.05 -18.90 -8.69
CA THR A 168 -2.37 -18.58 -8.13
C THR A 168 -2.37 -17.42 -7.14
N ALA A 169 -1.22 -16.83 -6.86
CA ALA A 169 -1.10 -15.69 -5.96
C ALA A 169 -0.29 -14.57 -6.62
N ALA A 170 -0.73 -13.33 -6.40
CA ALA A 170 -0.08 -12.15 -6.93
C ALA A 170 0.31 -11.16 -5.83
N MET A 171 1.38 -10.43 -6.12
CA MET A 171 1.84 -9.31 -5.32
C MET A 171 1.69 -7.99 -6.06
N PHE A 172 1.49 -6.94 -5.28
CA PHE A 172 1.51 -5.57 -5.72
C PHE A 172 2.34 -4.77 -4.74
N ARG A 173 3.28 -4.00 -5.24
CA ARG A 173 4.15 -3.22 -4.36
C ARG A 173 4.49 -1.87 -4.95
N ASN A 174 4.73 -0.92 -4.08
CA ASN A 174 5.40 0.31 -4.45
C ASN A 174 6.57 0.59 -3.50
N HIS A 175 7.50 1.38 -4.00
CA HIS A 175 8.48 2.07 -3.21
C HIS A 175 8.31 3.56 -3.46
N SER A 176 8.15 4.33 -2.39
CA SER A 176 7.93 5.76 -2.50
C SER A 176 8.74 6.52 -1.47
N TRP A 177 9.27 7.67 -1.90
CA TRP A 177 10.05 8.56 -1.04
C TRP A 177 9.68 10.01 -1.28
N GLY A 178 9.89 10.85 -0.25
CA GLY A 178 9.59 12.27 -0.29
C GLY A 178 8.70 12.74 0.85
N ASN A 179 8.20 13.96 0.72
CA ASN A 179 7.26 14.55 1.66
C ASN A 179 5.84 14.14 1.36
N GLN A 180 5.22 13.37 2.24
CA GLN A 180 3.83 12.94 2.11
C GLN A 180 3.05 13.22 3.39
N PRO A 181 2.48 14.43 3.53
CA PRO A 181 1.62 14.77 4.66
C PRO A 181 0.33 13.94 4.63
N GLY A 182 -0.21 13.62 5.81
CA GLY A 182 -1.51 12.97 5.99
C GLY A 182 -1.45 11.53 6.48
N ARG A 183 -0.31 10.83 6.38
CA ARG A 183 -0.15 9.50 6.99
C ARG A 183 0.28 9.57 8.46
N SER A 184 1.01 10.60 8.84
CA SER A 184 1.69 10.77 10.12
C SER A 184 1.00 11.73 11.08
N GLY A 185 -0.30 11.94 10.96
CA GLY A 185 -1.03 12.86 11.82
C GLY A 185 -1.02 14.33 11.35
N PRO A 186 -1.71 15.24 12.06
CA PRO A 186 -1.85 16.61 11.64
C PRO A 186 -0.52 17.36 11.73
N ARG A 187 -0.21 18.17 10.72
CA ARG A 187 0.81 19.23 10.87
C ARG A 187 0.32 20.19 11.93
N LEU A 188 1.00 20.22 13.07
CA LEU A 188 0.60 21.02 14.23
C LEU A 188 0.85 22.53 14.07
N TYR A 189 1.52 22.96 12.97
CA TYR A 189 1.96 24.32 12.78
C TYR A 189 1.58 24.88 11.41
N GLY A 190 1.05 26.08 11.39
CA GLY A 190 0.72 26.85 10.20
C GLY A 190 -0.77 26.83 9.84
N VAL A 191 -1.11 27.57 8.81
CA VAL A 191 -2.49 27.69 8.30
C VAL A 191 -2.94 26.31 7.76
N PRO A 192 -4.08 25.78 8.24
CA PRO A 192 -4.62 24.54 7.73
C PRO A 192 -4.77 24.56 6.20
N THR A 193 -4.45 23.46 5.55
CA THR A 193 -4.75 23.31 4.13
C THR A 193 -6.26 23.14 3.97
N PRO A 194 -6.92 23.96 3.13
CA PRO A 194 -8.35 23.80 2.89
C PRO A 194 -8.63 22.38 2.36
N SER A 195 -9.52 21.66 3.02
CA SER A 195 -9.97 20.32 2.60
C SER A 195 -11.08 20.41 1.53
N ARG A 196 -10.89 21.23 0.48
CA ARG A 196 -11.85 21.25 -0.63
C ARG A 196 -11.65 19.98 -1.43
N ARG A 197 -12.43 18.95 -1.11
CA ARG A 197 -12.47 17.70 -1.87
C ARG A 197 -13.60 17.78 -2.88
N VAL A 198 -13.32 17.46 -4.13
CA VAL A 198 -14.34 17.24 -5.15
C VAL A 198 -14.92 15.85 -4.90
N PRO A 199 -16.26 15.73 -4.76
CA PRO A 199 -16.92 14.44 -4.66
C PRO A 199 -16.63 13.57 -5.87
N GLY A 200 -16.55 12.27 -5.65
CA GLY A 200 -16.26 11.30 -6.71
C GLY A 200 -15.57 10.08 -6.15
N VAL A 201 -15.05 9.26 -7.03
CA VAL A 201 -14.34 8.04 -6.66
C VAL A 201 -12.88 8.16 -7.11
N ARG A 202 -11.97 7.91 -6.18
CA ARG A 202 -10.55 7.79 -6.48
C ARG A 202 -10.24 6.32 -6.70
N HIS A 203 -9.57 6.02 -7.80
CA HIS A 203 -9.09 4.68 -8.15
C HIS A 203 -7.57 4.67 -8.21
N TRP A 204 -6.95 3.70 -7.56
CA TRP A 204 -5.54 3.35 -7.72
C TRP A 204 -5.46 1.84 -7.83
N VAL A 205 -5.14 1.36 -9.03
CA VAL A 205 -5.28 -0.04 -9.39
C VAL A 205 -3.99 -0.56 -9.97
N LEU A 206 -3.47 -1.62 -9.35
CA LEU A 206 -2.43 -2.48 -9.92
C LEU A 206 -3.04 -3.84 -10.21
N PHE A 207 -2.72 -4.42 -11.36
CA PHE A 207 -3.19 -5.76 -11.68
C PHE A 207 -2.09 -6.59 -12.34
N HIS A 208 -2.21 -7.90 -12.15
CA HIS A 208 -1.33 -8.91 -12.70
C HIS A 208 -2.15 -9.91 -13.50
N MET A 209 -1.85 -10.03 -14.79
CA MET A 209 -2.38 -11.01 -15.72
C MET A 209 -1.26 -11.95 -16.14
N PRO A 210 -1.56 -13.15 -16.68
CA PRO A 210 -0.54 -14.13 -17.06
C PRO A 210 0.48 -13.63 -18.09
N ASP A 211 0.11 -12.65 -18.93
CA ASP A 211 0.91 -12.15 -20.04
C ASP A 211 1.33 -10.68 -19.90
N HIS A 212 0.75 -9.96 -18.95
CA HIS A 212 1.08 -8.55 -18.68
C HIS A 212 0.65 -8.10 -17.29
N ASN A 213 1.22 -7.01 -16.85
CA ASN A 213 0.76 -6.25 -15.69
C ASN A 213 0.10 -4.95 -16.15
N GLY A 214 -0.56 -4.26 -15.23
CA GLY A 214 -1.05 -2.93 -15.51
C GLY A 214 -1.23 -2.09 -14.26
N PHE A 215 -1.29 -0.81 -14.52
CA PHE A 215 -1.53 0.22 -13.53
C PHE A 215 -2.41 1.30 -14.12
N PHE A 216 -3.38 1.79 -13.35
CA PHE A 216 -4.04 3.04 -13.64
C PHE A 216 -4.41 3.79 -12.36
N PHE A 217 -4.46 5.11 -12.49
CA PHE A 217 -4.78 6.02 -11.40
C PHE A 217 -5.75 7.10 -11.87
N GLU A 218 -6.82 7.29 -11.10
CA GLU A 218 -7.78 8.34 -11.31
C GLU A 218 -8.17 9.00 -9.99
N ASP A 219 -8.16 10.33 -9.93
CA ASP A 219 -8.50 11.10 -8.74
C ASP A 219 -9.29 12.34 -9.14
N PRO A 220 -10.57 12.48 -8.74
CA PRO A 220 -11.39 13.65 -9.05
C PRO A 220 -10.83 14.95 -8.49
N ASN A 221 -9.89 14.89 -7.54
CA ASN A 221 -9.19 16.06 -6.99
C ASN A 221 -7.95 16.48 -7.80
N GLY A 222 -7.78 15.94 -9.01
CA GLY A 222 -6.82 16.44 -9.99
C GLY A 222 -5.36 16.31 -9.59
N ARG A 223 -4.94 15.15 -9.10
CA ARG A 223 -3.49 14.87 -8.99
C ARG A 223 -2.89 14.81 -10.38
N ALA A 224 -1.63 15.26 -10.51
CA ALA A 224 -0.95 15.36 -11.82
C ALA A 224 -0.88 14.02 -12.59
N ALA A 225 -0.99 12.90 -11.90
CA ALA A 225 -1.01 11.55 -12.47
C ALA A 225 -2.43 11.02 -12.74
N SER A 226 -3.49 11.77 -12.39
CA SER A 226 -4.87 11.33 -12.57
C SER A 226 -5.21 11.07 -14.04
N GLY A 227 -5.94 9.98 -14.30
CA GLY A 227 -6.32 9.54 -15.65
C GLY A 227 -5.19 8.88 -16.44
N LYS A 228 -4.07 8.53 -15.80
CA LYS A 228 -2.91 7.92 -16.41
C LYS A 228 -2.70 6.50 -15.90
N GLY A 229 -2.03 5.70 -16.72
CA GLY A 229 -1.67 4.35 -16.39
C GLY A 229 -0.67 3.78 -17.39
N ALA A 230 -0.39 2.51 -17.27
CA ALA A 230 0.47 1.78 -18.18
C ALA A 230 0.10 0.30 -18.23
N ILE A 231 0.34 -0.32 -19.36
CA ILE A 231 0.47 -1.77 -19.51
C ILE A 231 1.96 -2.09 -19.44
N LEU A 232 2.31 -3.04 -18.60
CA LEU A 232 3.69 -3.38 -18.25
C LEU A 232 3.96 -4.82 -18.70
N THR A 233 4.87 -4.98 -19.64
CA THR A 233 5.27 -6.29 -20.17
C THR A 233 6.77 -6.50 -19.97
N ALA A 234 7.28 -7.67 -20.31
CA ALA A 234 8.72 -7.91 -20.34
C ALA A 234 9.45 -7.00 -21.34
N ASP A 235 8.76 -6.55 -22.40
CA ASP A 235 9.33 -5.72 -23.45
C ASP A 235 9.31 -4.22 -23.11
N GLY A 236 8.58 -3.81 -22.06
CA GLY A 236 8.57 -2.44 -21.60
C GLY A 236 7.22 -1.89 -21.15
N VAL A 237 7.11 -0.57 -21.14
CA VAL A 237 5.96 0.20 -20.67
C VAL A 237 5.17 0.74 -21.86
N VAL A 238 3.89 0.39 -21.95
CA VAL A 238 2.96 0.96 -22.93
C VAL A 238 2.02 1.92 -22.18
N PRO A 239 2.12 3.24 -22.40
CA PRO A 239 1.30 4.22 -21.68
C PRO A 239 -0.20 4.06 -22.00
N VAL A 240 -1.02 4.10 -20.96
CA VAL A 240 -2.48 4.20 -21.07
C VAL A 240 -2.87 5.67 -21.12
N VAL A 241 -3.69 6.03 -22.10
CA VAL A 241 -4.18 7.39 -22.31
C VAL A 241 -5.61 7.58 -21.82
N ARG A 242 -6.35 6.48 -21.65
CA ARG A 242 -7.73 6.52 -21.14
C ARG A 242 -8.02 5.29 -20.30
N ALA A 243 -8.58 5.51 -19.12
CA ALA A 243 -9.15 4.49 -18.27
C ALA A 243 -10.63 4.80 -18.04
N GLU A 244 -11.49 3.82 -18.18
CA GLU A 244 -12.94 3.91 -17.93
C GLU A 244 -13.30 2.76 -17.01
N GLN A 245 -14.06 3.03 -15.97
CA GLN A 245 -14.47 2.03 -14.99
C GLN A 245 -15.95 2.14 -14.65
N ASP A 246 -16.57 1.01 -14.44
CA ASP A 246 -17.90 0.87 -13.89
C ASP A 246 -17.82 -0.06 -12.68
N VAL A 247 -18.14 0.45 -11.48
CA VAL A 247 -17.93 -0.22 -10.21
C VAL A 247 -19.26 -0.43 -9.51
N VAL A 248 -19.55 -1.67 -9.19
CA VAL A 248 -20.64 -2.07 -8.30
C VAL A 248 -20.08 -2.21 -6.90
N PHE A 249 -20.71 -1.55 -5.94
CA PHE A 249 -20.30 -1.58 -4.55
C PHE A 249 -21.19 -2.54 -3.75
N HIS A 250 -20.62 -3.13 -2.69
CA HIS A 250 -21.37 -3.76 -1.62
C HIS A 250 -22.33 -2.76 -0.94
N GLU A 251 -23.27 -3.26 -0.18
CA GLU A 251 -24.16 -2.43 0.63
C GLU A 251 -23.36 -1.44 1.50
N GLY A 252 -23.82 -0.19 1.59
CA GLY A 252 -23.08 0.90 2.21
C GLY A 252 -22.16 1.67 1.26
N GLY A 253 -21.95 1.17 0.01
CA GLY A 253 -21.32 1.92 -1.09
C GLY A 253 -19.86 2.26 -0.90
N ARG A 254 -19.08 1.43 -0.19
CA ARG A 254 -17.68 1.72 0.13
C ARG A 254 -16.69 0.62 -0.27
N ARG A 255 -17.16 -0.64 -0.39
CA ARG A 255 -16.34 -1.79 -0.79
C ARG A 255 -16.72 -2.23 -2.17
N VAL A 256 -15.72 -2.46 -2.99
CA VAL A 256 -15.89 -2.95 -4.35
C VAL A 256 -16.45 -4.36 -4.31
N GLN A 257 -17.55 -4.61 -5.01
CA GLN A 257 -18.15 -5.92 -5.16
C GLN A 257 -17.78 -6.56 -6.50
N SER A 258 -17.95 -5.79 -7.58
CA SER A 258 -17.63 -6.23 -8.93
C SER A 258 -17.58 -5.01 -9.86
N GLY A 259 -17.20 -5.23 -11.10
CA GLY A 259 -17.24 -4.18 -12.11
C GLY A 259 -16.45 -4.52 -13.36
N THR A 260 -16.23 -3.48 -14.13
CA THR A 260 -15.39 -3.52 -15.33
C THR A 260 -14.45 -2.33 -15.35
N PHE A 261 -13.30 -2.49 -16.00
CA PHE A 261 -12.49 -1.37 -16.44
C PHE A 261 -11.99 -1.60 -17.86
N ARG A 262 -11.88 -0.53 -18.60
CA ARG A 262 -11.40 -0.49 -19.98
C ARG A 262 -10.21 0.44 -20.05
N LEU A 263 -9.11 -0.04 -20.63
CA LEU A 263 -7.89 0.73 -20.82
C LEU A 263 -7.63 0.90 -22.32
N THR A 264 -7.39 2.14 -22.74
CA THR A 264 -6.94 2.45 -24.10
C THR A 264 -5.51 2.98 -24.02
N ASP A 265 -4.60 2.35 -24.74
CA ASP A 265 -3.20 2.75 -24.79
C ASP A 265 -2.93 3.82 -25.86
N VAL A 266 -1.66 4.27 -25.93
CA VAL A 266 -1.22 5.31 -26.88
C VAL A 266 -1.38 4.92 -28.36
N ASP A 267 -1.39 3.61 -28.66
CA ASP A 267 -1.53 3.05 -30.00
C ASP A 267 -3.01 2.81 -30.36
N GLY A 268 -3.93 3.13 -29.43
CA GLY A 268 -5.37 2.95 -29.61
C GLY A 268 -5.86 1.53 -29.37
N VAL A 269 -5.01 0.66 -28.83
CA VAL A 269 -5.42 -0.71 -28.45
C VAL A 269 -6.29 -0.64 -27.20
N VAL A 270 -7.45 -1.26 -27.27
CA VAL A 270 -8.44 -1.32 -26.18
C VAL A 270 -8.35 -2.69 -25.51
N ARG A 271 -8.30 -2.67 -24.17
CA ARG A 271 -8.34 -3.87 -23.34
C ARG A 271 -9.48 -3.75 -22.34
N ASP A 272 -10.34 -4.76 -22.35
CA ASP A 272 -11.48 -4.87 -21.45
C ASP A 272 -11.21 -5.89 -20.35
N TYR A 273 -11.55 -5.50 -19.12
CA TYR A 273 -11.42 -6.33 -17.94
C TYR A 273 -12.71 -6.31 -17.14
N SER A 274 -13.06 -7.44 -16.58
CA SER A 274 -14.07 -7.56 -15.52
C SER A 274 -13.41 -7.99 -14.23
N PHE A 275 -13.99 -7.61 -13.09
CA PHE A 275 -13.45 -8.00 -11.78
C PHE A 275 -14.54 -8.35 -10.79
N THR A 276 -14.20 -9.22 -9.84
CA THR A 276 -15.05 -9.60 -8.71
C THR A 276 -14.25 -9.57 -7.41
N ASP A 277 -14.89 -9.16 -6.33
CA ASP A 277 -14.30 -9.06 -5.00
C ASP A 277 -13.76 -10.40 -4.48
N LEU A 278 -12.60 -10.34 -3.84
CA LEU A 278 -11.98 -11.41 -3.05
C LEU A 278 -11.86 -10.99 -1.57
N GLY A 279 -12.18 -9.76 -1.25
CA GLY A 279 -12.15 -9.17 0.08
C GLY A 279 -11.29 -7.93 0.19
N TRP A 280 -11.30 -7.34 1.35
CA TRP A 280 -10.63 -6.06 1.64
C TRP A 280 -9.84 -6.09 2.93
N VAL A 281 -8.89 -5.18 3.05
CA VAL A 281 -8.06 -4.94 4.23
C VAL A 281 -8.11 -3.46 4.57
N TYR A 282 -8.43 -3.11 5.80
CA TYR A 282 -8.44 -1.73 6.29
C TYR A 282 -7.03 -1.28 6.68
N CYS A 283 -6.50 -0.28 6.00
CA CYS A 283 -5.17 0.25 6.25
C CYS A 283 -5.00 0.96 7.61
N GLN A 284 -6.12 1.33 8.26
CA GLN A 284 -6.08 1.86 9.62
C GLN A 284 -5.47 0.86 10.61
N GLY A 285 -5.66 -0.45 10.38
CA GLY A 285 -4.95 -1.49 11.13
C GLY A 285 -3.43 -1.42 11.02
N GLY A 286 -2.91 -0.75 10.00
CA GLY A 286 -1.50 -0.45 9.80
C GLY A 286 -1.03 0.90 10.37
N GLY A 287 -1.85 1.55 11.20
CA GLY A 287 -1.49 2.84 11.80
C GLY A 287 -1.77 4.07 10.95
N TYR A 288 -2.47 3.93 9.81
CA TYR A 288 -2.89 5.08 9.02
C TYR A 288 -3.96 5.88 9.75
N PHE A 289 -3.92 7.22 9.59
CA PHE A 289 -4.94 8.15 10.09
C PHE A 289 -5.24 8.03 11.60
N GLY A 290 -4.21 7.84 12.41
CA GLY A 290 -4.37 7.70 13.85
C GLY A 290 -4.70 6.29 14.31
N GLY A 291 -4.34 5.28 13.52
CA GLY A 291 -4.64 3.87 13.79
C GLY A 291 -3.75 3.22 14.86
N PHE A 292 -2.78 3.90 15.44
CA PHE A 292 -2.10 3.44 16.65
C PHE A 292 -2.94 3.68 17.89
N ASP A 293 -2.72 2.93 18.97
CA ASP A 293 -3.49 3.01 20.22
C ASP A 293 -3.41 4.39 20.89
N ASP A 294 -2.34 5.16 20.62
CA ASP A 294 -2.19 6.53 21.06
C ASP A 294 -3.01 7.55 20.24
N GLY A 295 -3.74 7.08 19.24
CA GLY A 295 -4.51 7.93 18.32
C GLY A 295 -3.67 8.73 17.35
N LEU A 296 -2.35 8.49 17.29
CA LEU A 296 -1.43 9.13 16.36
C LEU A 296 -1.18 8.24 15.13
N GLY A 297 -0.62 8.83 14.09
CA GLY A 297 -0.26 8.10 12.87
C GLY A 297 1.18 7.58 12.89
N GLN A 298 1.64 7.20 11.72
CA GLN A 298 3.01 6.75 11.47
C GLN A 298 4.02 7.90 11.59
N GLY A 299 5.31 7.58 11.81
CA GLY A 299 6.41 8.53 11.92
C GLY A 299 6.52 9.22 13.28
N VAL A 300 5.82 8.73 14.30
CA VAL A 300 5.83 9.25 15.67
C VAL A 300 6.72 8.37 16.54
N TYR A 301 7.61 9.00 17.31
CA TYR A 301 8.49 8.26 18.22
C TYR A 301 7.71 7.68 19.41
N ARG A 302 7.79 6.36 19.59
CA ARG A 302 7.11 5.58 20.64
C ARG A 302 8.09 4.82 21.55
N GLY A 303 9.34 5.32 21.65
CA GLY A 303 10.41 4.65 22.41
C GLY A 303 11.40 3.93 21.50
N GLU A 304 12.35 3.21 22.10
CA GLU A 304 13.36 2.45 21.36
C GLU A 304 12.75 1.31 20.54
N TYR A 305 11.65 0.73 21.04
CA TYR A 305 10.82 -0.27 20.37
C TYR A 305 9.38 -0.20 20.88
N HIS A 306 8.41 -0.37 19.99
CA HIS A 306 6.99 -0.48 20.28
C HIS A 306 6.32 -1.49 19.35
N GLN A 307 5.38 -2.26 19.88
CA GLN A 307 4.55 -3.20 19.12
C GLN A 307 3.15 -3.21 19.69
N GLU A 308 2.15 -3.21 18.82
CA GLU A 308 0.75 -3.36 19.16
C GLU A 308 0.00 -4.07 18.03
N GLY A 309 -1.20 -4.54 18.30
CA GLY A 309 -2.03 -5.18 17.29
C GLY A 309 -3.35 -5.68 17.87
N GLU A 310 -4.29 -5.95 16.99
CA GLU A 310 -5.62 -6.45 17.33
C GLU A 310 -6.17 -7.30 16.19
N VAL A 311 -7.29 -7.96 16.46
CA VAL A 311 -8.04 -8.75 15.47
C VAL A 311 -9.43 -8.14 15.29
N TRP A 312 -9.78 -7.88 14.05
CA TRP A 312 -11.07 -7.35 13.66
C TRP A 312 -11.92 -8.38 12.90
N ASP A 313 -13.21 -8.44 13.18
CA ASP A 313 -14.19 -9.03 12.27
C ASP A 313 -14.53 -7.99 11.20
N VAL A 314 -14.28 -8.35 9.95
CA VAL A 314 -14.44 -7.49 8.77
C VAL A 314 -15.39 -8.13 7.75
N THR A 315 -16.28 -9.00 8.21
CA THR A 315 -17.29 -9.63 7.35
C THR A 315 -18.31 -8.65 6.82
N HIS A 316 -18.59 -7.58 7.57
CA HIS A 316 -19.49 -6.51 7.12
C HIS A 316 -18.68 -5.46 6.31
N PRO A 317 -19.20 -4.97 5.17
CA PRO A 317 -18.45 -4.08 4.28
C PRO A 317 -18.14 -2.68 4.85
N THR A 318 -18.83 -2.23 5.90
CA THR A 318 -18.60 -0.92 6.51
C THR A 318 -18.38 -0.98 8.02
N LEU A 319 -19.03 -1.93 8.71
CA LEU A 319 -18.96 -2.08 10.15
C LEU A 319 -17.84 -3.05 10.53
N ILE A 320 -16.95 -2.60 11.38
CA ILE A 320 -15.83 -3.37 11.91
C ILE A 320 -16.14 -3.69 13.38
N ARG A 321 -15.83 -4.92 13.79
CA ARG A 321 -15.96 -5.33 15.18
C ARG A 321 -14.61 -5.80 15.71
N ASP A 322 -14.12 -5.16 16.75
CA ASP A 322 -12.96 -5.66 17.49
C ASP A 322 -13.30 -6.97 18.19
N VAL A 323 -12.52 -8.02 17.92
CA VAL A 323 -12.83 -9.38 18.39
C VAL A 323 -12.62 -9.52 19.89
N ALA A 324 -11.63 -8.84 20.46
CA ALA A 324 -11.30 -8.95 21.88
C ALA A 324 -12.29 -8.18 22.76
N THR A 325 -12.69 -6.98 22.35
CA THR A 325 -13.55 -6.08 23.13
C THR A 325 -15.02 -6.15 22.75
N GLY A 326 -15.34 -6.66 21.56
CA GLY A 326 -16.69 -6.66 20.99
C GLY A 326 -17.15 -5.26 20.53
N ARG A 327 -16.29 -4.26 20.57
CA ARG A 327 -16.59 -2.89 20.13
C ARG A 327 -16.82 -2.86 18.63
N GLU A 328 -17.93 -2.23 18.23
CA GLU A 328 -18.24 -1.96 16.83
C GLU A 328 -17.93 -0.50 16.48
N PHE A 329 -17.41 -0.30 15.28
CA PHE A 329 -17.05 1.04 14.79
C PHE A 329 -16.97 1.09 13.26
N GLU A 330 -17.04 2.30 12.72
CA GLU A 330 -16.77 2.62 11.33
C GLU A 330 -15.62 3.64 11.27
N PHE A 331 -14.81 3.58 10.23
CA PHE A 331 -13.79 4.60 10.00
C PHE A 331 -14.37 5.80 9.27
N ALA A 332 -14.15 7.00 9.81
CA ALA A 332 -14.51 8.26 9.16
C ALA A 332 -13.76 8.46 7.83
N HIS A 333 -12.51 8.04 7.79
CA HIS A 333 -11.67 7.98 6.59
C HIS A 333 -11.58 6.53 6.16
N ASP A 334 -12.48 6.13 5.29
CA ASP A 334 -12.64 4.77 4.84
C ASP A 334 -11.59 4.40 3.80
N TRP A 335 -10.43 3.97 4.28
CA TRP A 335 -9.32 3.51 3.45
C TRP A 335 -9.17 2.00 3.57
N ALA A 336 -9.60 1.31 2.53
CA ALA A 336 -9.39 -0.13 2.42
C ALA A 336 -8.83 -0.48 1.06
N GLU A 337 -7.95 -1.44 1.08
CA GLU A 337 -7.42 -2.10 -0.09
C GLU A 337 -8.31 -3.29 -0.44
N ASN A 338 -8.93 -3.27 -1.61
CA ASN A 338 -9.71 -4.40 -2.09
C ASN A 338 -8.81 -5.29 -2.96
N PHE A 339 -8.93 -6.59 -2.80
CA PHE A 339 -8.35 -7.56 -3.71
C PHE A 339 -9.45 -8.11 -4.61
N THR A 340 -9.17 -8.22 -5.90
CA THR A 340 -10.17 -8.64 -6.89
C THR A 340 -9.60 -9.67 -7.85
N LEU A 341 -10.44 -10.63 -8.22
CA LEU A 341 -10.17 -11.53 -9.32
C LEU A 341 -10.50 -10.80 -10.62
N VAL A 342 -9.53 -10.69 -11.51
CA VAL A 342 -9.65 -9.97 -12.79
C VAL A 342 -9.71 -10.97 -13.94
N ARG A 343 -10.56 -10.69 -14.94
CA ARG A 343 -10.70 -11.49 -16.16
C ARG A 343 -10.65 -10.63 -17.40
N SER A 344 -9.95 -11.11 -18.42
CA SER A 344 -9.95 -10.56 -19.77
C SER A 344 -9.98 -11.72 -20.78
N GLY A 345 -11.10 -11.90 -21.47
CA GLY A 345 -11.35 -13.12 -22.25
C GLY A 345 -11.32 -14.36 -21.37
N GLU A 346 -10.47 -15.32 -21.71
CA GLU A 346 -10.27 -16.56 -20.92
C GLU A 346 -9.19 -16.41 -19.83
N ALA A 347 -8.38 -15.34 -19.89
CA ALA A 347 -7.33 -15.10 -18.93
C ALA A 347 -7.88 -14.62 -17.58
N THR A 348 -7.27 -15.13 -16.52
CA THR A 348 -7.61 -14.75 -15.13
C THR A 348 -6.34 -14.26 -14.43
N GLY A 349 -6.47 -13.19 -13.69
CA GLY A 349 -5.42 -12.58 -12.90
C GLY A 349 -5.97 -12.00 -11.60
N LEU A 350 -5.17 -11.20 -10.93
CA LEU A 350 -5.50 -10.54 -9.67
C LEU A 350 -5.27 -9.04 -9.78
N ALA A 351 -6.02 -8.26 -9.00
CA ALA A 351 -5.72 -6.85 -8.80
C ALA A 351 -5.79 -6.45 -7.33
N HIS A 352 -4.94 -5.50 -6.99
CA HIS A 352 -5.06 -4.61 -5.86
C HIS A 352 -5.85 -3.39 -6.33
N TYR A 353 -7.03 -3.21 -5.78
CA TYR A 353 -7.97 -2.17 -6.19
C TYR A 353 -8.25 -1.23 -5.01
N GLU A 354 -7.45 -0.16 -4.88
CA GLU A 354 -7.78 0.90 -3.94
C GLU A 354 -8.88 1.77 -4.54
N CYS A 355 -10.02 1.79 -3.86
CA CYS A 355 -11.18 2.57 -4.27
C CYS A 355 -11.64 3.41 -3.08
N VAL A 356 -11.50 4.74 -3.19
CA VAL A 356 -11.88 5.66 -2.12
C VAL A 356 -13.04 6.53 -2.59
N VAL A 357 -14.20 6.35 -1.96
CA VAL A 357 -15.39 7.18 -2.21
C VAL A 357 -15.26 8.49 -1.45
N ILE A 358 -15.13 9.59 -2.18
CA ILE A 358 -15.02 10.94 -1.64
C ILE A 358 -16.42 11.55 -1.64
N ARG A 359 -16.95 11.82 -0.45
CA ARG A 359 -18.26 12.43 -0.25
C ARG A 359 -18.16 13.94 -0.02
N GLU A 360 -19.26 14.64 -0.20
CA GLU A 360 -19.34 16.04 0.22
C GLU A 360 -19.24 16.14 1.76
N PRO A 361 -18.61 17.22 2.28
CA PRO A 361 -18.60 17.47 3.70
C PRO A 361 -20.04 17.61 4.22
N GLY A 362 -20.48 16.69 5.09
CA GLY A 362 -21.81 16.75 5.71
C GLY A 362 -22.86 15.74 5.22
N ASN A 363 -22.49 14.86 4.28
CA ASN A 363 -23.31 13.71 3.86
C ASN A 363 -22.65 12.39 4.22
#